data_c23ba2868cfacb8b61d9f5975e6c6771
#
_entry.id   c23ba2868cfacb8b61d9f5975e6c6771
#
_cell.length_a   1.000
_cell.length_b   1.000
_cell.length_c   1.000
_cell.angle_alpha   90.00
_cell.angle_beta   90.00
_cell.angle_gamma   90.00
#
_symmetry.space_group_name_H-M   'P 1'
#
loop_
_entity.id
_entity.type
_entity.pdbx_description
1 polymer ?
#
loop_
_entity_poly.entity_id
_entity_poly.type
_entity_poly.pdbx_seq_one_letter_code
_entity_poly.pdbx_strand_id
1 'polypeptide(L)'
;VSTKESDDVKVRLGIRFHRLFGATLVSATGTGMHVAALPLLVLQSTSSPVALSLVVAAVEIPWVLVSLHAGVVVDRLDRRRVMVWADAGRFAVLAVLVALVLTGRVNLAWLVLAAFILGVGQVFFDIAAQSAIPDFVSRDPRHLSAANGRIAAADINGEQFVGPPLGSVLFGVWNVLPFAGNALSFAASGALILSIRPDTQAKEESDAPRKSIRMEIVEGIRWLLGNRVLRTLAAITCLGNVVASAQFGMLALLAKQFLGLPDVGFGLLLTATAIGATAGGLASSVVSKRFGPGTVLLAGRAGVGVAVMVMGLVANVWVAALMMMATGALTTAQNVVTSTLRQQIIPRRLLGRVLSSSRMVVMIGGPIGAILGGVIANAFSVQVTYVAGGVFLLLVTLAAYPRLNNRALAGATDESAVPSGDAK
;
A
#
# COMPACT_ATOMS: atom_id res chain seq x y z
N VAL A 1 -0.62 23.81 -42.28
CA VAL A 1 -0.72 24.13 -40.84
C VAL A 1 -2.11 23.68 -40.41
N SER A 2 -2.25 22.46 -39.94
CA SER A 2 -3.50 21.92 -39.38
C SER A 2 -3.27 21.79 -37.89
N THR A 3 -3.81 22.71 -37.13
CA THR A 3 -3.98 22.64 -35.68
C THR A 3 -4.82 21.42 -35.36
N LYS A 4 -4.20 20.35 -34.83
CA LYS A 4 -4.91 19.27 -34.18
C LYS A 4 -5.57 19.85 -32.94
N GLU A 5 -6.86 20.15 -33.02
CA GLU A 5 -7.75 20.22 -31.88
C GLU A 5 -7.58 18.95 -31.07
N SER A 6 -7.08 19.11 -29.85
CA SER A 6 -7.08 18.05 -28.85
C SER A 6 -8.53 17.86 -28.40
N ASP A 7 -9.25 17.00 -29.13
CA ASP A 7 -10.53 16.48 -28.65
C ASP A 7 -10.28 15.76 -27.33
N ASP A 8 -10.61 16.47 -26.25
CA ASP A 8 -10.77 15.92 -24.91
C ASP A 8 -12.05 15.06 -24.91
N VAL A 9 -12.00 13.93 -25.64
CA VAL A 9 -13.06 12.94 -25.63
C VAL A 9 -13.10 12.35 -24.23
N LYS A 10 -13.99 12.88 -23.38
CA LYS A 10 -14.27 12.32 -22.04
C LYS A 10 -14.55 10.83 -22.19
N VAL A 11 -13.58 10.00 -21.77
CA VAL A 11 -13.68 8.54 -21.78
C VAL A 11 -14.89 8.14 -20.93
N ARG A 12 -15.97 7.67 -21.58
CA ARG A 12 -17.17 7.20 -20.90
C ARG A 12 -16.95 5.75 -20.49
N LEU A 13 -16.79 5.53 -19.20
CA LEU A 13 -16.73 4.21 -18.60
C LEU A 13 -18.17 3.75 -18.28
N GLY A 14 -18.53 2.54 -18.68
CA GLY A 14 -19.91 2.02 -18.58
C GLY A 14 -20.38 1.85 -17.14
N ILE A 15 -21.68 1.59 -16.95
CA ILE A 15 -22.32 1.42 -15.63
C ILE A 15 -21.68 0.31 -14.79
N ARG A 16 -21.19 -0.77 -15.43
CA ARG A 16 -20.48 -1.87 -14.75
C ARG A 16 -19.22 -1.37 -14.05
N PHE A 17 -18.45 -0.52 -14.73
CA PHE A 17 -17.26 0.11 -14.12
C PHE A 17 -17.63 1.05 -12.96
N HIS A 18 -18.69 1.85 -13.11
CA HIS A 18 -19.11 2.76 -12.03
C HIS A 18 -19.56 2.00 -10.77
N ARG A 19 -20.15 0.82 -10.93
CA ARG A 19 -20.49 -0.05 -9.79
C ARG A 19 -19.24 -0.64 -9.12
N LEU A 20 -18.24 -1.08 -9.91
CA LEU A 20 -16.95 -1.51 -9.37
C LEU A 20 -16.25 -0.36 -8.65
N PHE A 21 -16.19 0.82 -9.26
CA PHE A 21 -15.62 2.02 -8.67
C PHE A 21 -16.29 2.39 -7.33
N GLY A 22 -17.63 2.39 -7.30
CA GLY A 22 -18.39 2.65 -6.08
C GLY A 22 -18.14 1.59 -5.00
N ALA A 23 -18.09 0.30 -5.37
CA ALA A 23 -17.76 -0.78 -4.46
C ALA A 23 -16.37 -0.60 -3.86
N THR A 24 -15.36 -0.34 -4.70
CA THR A 24 -13.98 -0.08 -4.24
C THR A 24 -13.90 1.13 -3.32
N LEU A 25 -14.52 2.26 -3.68
CA LEU A 25 -14.49 3.48 -2.87
C LEU A 25 -15.12 3.27 -1.49
N VAL A 26 -16.30 2.61 -1.43
CA VAL A 26 -17.01 2.33 -0.18
C VAL A 26 -16.21 1.35 0.68
N SER A 27 -15.70 0.27 0.09
CA SER A 27 -14.84 -0.71 0.77
C SER A 27 -13.55 -0.09 1.29
N ALA A 28 -12.86 0.71 0.47
CA ALA A 28 -11.64 1.41 0.86
C ALA A 28 -11.86 2.41 2.00
N THR A 29 -12.99 3.16 1.97
CA THR A 29 -13.35 4.07 3.07
C THR A 29 -13.55 3.31 4.37
N GLY A 30 -14.27 2.18 4.35
CA GLY A 30 -14.43 1.31 5.50
C GLY A 30 -13.10 0.76 6.01
N THR A 31 -12.24 0.28 5.11
CA THR A 31 -10.90 -0.19 5.46
C THR A 31 -10.08 0.92 6.14
N GLY A 32 -10.10 2.14 5.61
CA GLY A 32 -9.43 3.29 6.23
C GLY A 32 -9.94 3.62 7.64
N MET A 33 -11.27 3.51 7.88
CA MET A 33 -11.83 3.63 9.24
C MET A 33 -11.25 2.58 10.19
N HIS A 34 -11.18 1.32 9.73
CA HIS A 34 -10.64 0.21 10.50
C HIS A 34 -9.13 0.38 10.77
N VAL A 35 -8.36 0.82 9.78
CA VAL A 35 -6.91 1.06 9.91
C VAL A 35 -6.59 2.05 11.04
N ALA A 36 -7.41 3.08 11.22
CA ALA A 36 -7.27 4.02 12.33
C ALA A 36 -7.83 3.46 13.66
N ALA A 37 -8.96 2.77 13.61
CA ALA A 37 -9.65 2.33 14.83
C ALA A 37 -9.01 1.11 15.51
N LEU A 38 -8.40 0.20 14.74
CA LEU A 38 -7.87 -1.04 15.28
C LEU A 38 -6.71 -0.81 16.28
N PRO A 39 -5.69 0.01 15.97
CA PRO A 39 -4.66 0.37 16.94
C PRO A 39 -5.22 1.03 18.21
N LEU A 40 -6.23 1.89 18.07
CA LEU A 40 -6.88 2.55 19.19
C LEU A 40 -7.64 1.53 20.08
N LEU A 41 -8.28 0.53 19.47
CA LEU A 41 -8.94 -0.54 20.22
C LEU A 41 -7.96 -1.42 20.99
N VAL A 42 -6.79 -1.71 20.39
CA VAL A 42 -5.71 -2.42 21.09
C VAL A 42 -5.26 -1.63 22.31
N LEU A 43 -5.09 -0.31 22.20
CA LEU A 43 -4.65 0.57 23.29
C LEU A 43 -5.67 0.70 24.44
N GLN A 44 -6.96 0.42 24.19
CA GLN A 44 -7.94 0.31 25.27
C GLN A 44 -7.75 -0.94 26.14
N SER A 45 -7.17 -2.00 25.57
CA SER A 45 -6.99 -3.28 26.24
C SER A 45 -5.58 -3.40 26.84
N THR A 46 -4.56 -2.79 26.23
CA THR A 46 -3.16 -2.88 26.67
C THR A 46 -2.32 -1.74 26.11
N SER A 47 -1.35 -1.26 26.89
CA SER A 47 -0.32 -0.32 26.43
C SER A 47 0.94 -1.00 25.89
N SER A 48 0.90 -2.32 25.66
CA SER A 48 2.05 -3.09 25.20
C SER A 48 2.40 -2.78 23.73
N PRO A 49 3.63 -2.30 23.44
CA PRO A 49 4.09 -2.11 22.06
C PRO A 49 4.11 -3.41 21.26
N VAL A 50 4.41 -4.55 21.91
CA VAL A 50 4.41 -5.87 21.28
C VAL A 50 3.00 -6.27 20.84
N ALA A 51 1.98 -6.04 21.67
CA ALA A 51 0.60 -6.34 21.32
C ALA A 51 0.16 -5.57 20.09
N LEU A 52 0.49 -4.27 20.03
CA LEU A 52 0.16 -3.42 18.89
C LEU A 52 0.87 -3.88 17.60
N SER A 53 2.17 -4.22 17.73
CA SER A 53 2.96 -4.70 16.60
C SER A 53 2.49 -6.05 16.06
N LEU A 54 2.01 -6.95 16.91
CA LEU A 54 1.44 -8.24 16.50
C LEU A 54 0.17 -8.05 15.64
N VAL A 55 -0.68 -7.11 16.02
CA VAL A 55 -1.90 -6.80 15.25
C VAL A 55 -1.54 -6.20 13.88
N VAL A 56 -0.58 -5.27 13.83
CA VAL A 56 -0.11 -4.69 12.55
C VAL A 56 0.55 -5.75 11.68
N ALA A 57 1.42 -6.58 12.25
CA ALA A 57 2.04 -7.68 11.52
C ALA A 57 0.99 -8.67 10.97
N ALA A 58 -0.08 -8.95 11.74
CA ALA A 58 -1.15 -9.84 11.31
C ALA A 58 -1.91 -9.32 10.07
N VAL A 59 -2.05 -8.00 9.89
CA VAL A 59 -2.61 -7.41 8.66
C VAL A 59 -1.66 -7.57 7.47
N GLU A 60 -0.35 -7.44 7.70
CA GLU A 60 0.68 -7.45 6.66
C GLU A 60 1.08 -8.86 6.18
N ILE A 61 1.08 -9.84 7.09
CA ILE A 61 1.48 -11.23 6.80
C ILE A 61 0.72 -11.85 5.62
N PRO A 62 -0.61 -11.69 5.45
CA PRO A 62 -1.35 -12.23 4.32
C PRO A 62 -0.83 -11.78 2.97
N TRP A 63 -0.32 -10.56 2.84
CA TRP A 63 0.27 -10.07 1.60
C TRP A 63 1.50 -10.88 1.17
N VAL A 64 2.27 -11.39 2.12
CA VAL A 64 3.44 -12.23 1.87
C VAL A 64 3.04 -13.68 1.58
N LEU A 65 2.15 -14.25 2.41
CA LEU A 65 1.84 -15.69 2.37
C LEU A 65 0.76 -16.04 1.34
N VAL A 66 -0.24 -15.15 1.17
CA VAL A 66 -1.49 -15.49 0.46
C VAL A 66 -1.53 -14.88 -0.94
N SER A 67 -0.85 -13.76 -1.22
CA SER A 67 -0.99 -13.03 -2.48
C SER A 67 -0.73 -13.89 -3.73
N LEU A 68 0.24 -14.79 -3.67
CA LEU A 68 0.58 -15.68 -4.78
C LEU A 68 -0.53 -16.71 -5.04
N HIS A 69 -1.06 -17.30 -3.97
CA HIS A 69 -2.16 -18.26 -4.05
C HIS A 69 -3.46 -17.57 -4.47
N ALA A 70 -3.71 -16.38 -3.94
CA ALA A 70 -4.88 -15.57 -4.30
C ALA A 70 -4.89 -15.24 -5.80
N GLY A 71 -3.74 -14.91 -6.40
CA GLY A 71 -3.63 -14.71 -7.85
C GLY A 71 -4.09 -15.93 -8.64
N VAL A 72 -3.62 -17.13 -8.28
CA VAL A 72 -4.02 -18.40 -8.94
C VAL A 72 -5.52 -18.67 -8.77
N VAL A 73 -6.07 -18.43 -7.60
CA VAL A 73 -7.50 -18.63 -7.32
C VAL A 73 -8.36 -17.66 -8.12
N VAL A 74 -7.96 -16.38 -8.16
CA VAL A 74 -8.65 -15.31 -8.91
C VAL A 74 -8.63 -15.60 -10.43
N ASP A 75 -7.53 -16.16 -10.94
CA ASP A 75 -7.42 -16.51 -12.37
C ASP A 75 -8.34 -17.70 -12.76
N ARG A 76 -8.68 -18.57 -11.82
CA ARG A 76 -9.50 -19.77 -12.05
C ARG A 76 -10.99 -19.57 -11.77
N LEU A 77 -11.32 -18.65 -10.88
CA LEU A 77 -12.68 -18.39 -10.45
C LEU A 77 -13.26 -17.12 -11.09
N ASP A 78 -14.55 -16.98 -11.01
CA ASP A 78 -15.22 -15.71 -11.36
C ASP A 78 -14.78 -14.61 -10.39
N ARG A 79 -14.04 -13.61 -10.91
CA ARG A 79 -13.47 -12.48 -10.16
C ARG A 79 -14.52 -11.76 -9.32
N ARG A 80 -15.74 -11.61 -9.85
CA ARG A 80 -16.88 -11.02 -9.14
C ARG A 80 -17.26 -11.86 -7.91
N ARG A 81 -17.33 -13.20 -8.06
CA ARG A 81 -17.63 -14.10 -6.93
C ARG A 81 -16.54 -14.02 -5.87
N VAL A 82 -15.28 -13.98 -6.27
CA VAL A 82 -14.15 -13.85 -5.33
C VAL A 82 -14.27 -12.57 -4.52
N MET A 83 -14.56 -11.40 -5.15
CA MET A 83 -14.77 -10.15 -4.44
C MET A 83 -15.93 -10.24 -3.44
N VAL A 84 -17.07 -10.82 -3.85
CA VAL A 84 -18.25 -10.99 -2.96
C VAL A 84 -17.93 -11.89 -1.77
N TRP A 85 -17.23 -13.00 -1.99
CA TRP A 85 -16.84 -13.90 -0.90
C TRP A 85 -15.83 -13.23 0.05
N ALA A 86 -14.91 -12.44 -0.49
CA ALA A 86 -13.96 -11.67 0.32
C ALA A 86 -14.70 -10.63 1.19
N ASP A 87 -15.65 -9.88 0.62
CA ASP A 87 -16.47 -8.92 1.38
C ASP A 87 -17.36 -9.60 2.42
N ALA A 88 -18.00 -10.72 2.08
CA ALA A 88 -18.82 -11.48 3.01
C ALA A 88 -18.00 -12.02 4.20
N GLY A 89 -16.79 -12.54 3.93
CA GLY A 89 -15.88 -12.99 4.98
C GLY A 89 -15.42 -11.84 5.89
N ARG A 90 -15.04 -10.70 5.30
CA ARG A 90 -14.65 -9.49 6.06
C ARG A 90 -15.82 -8.94 6.89
N PHE A 91 -17.02 -8.89 6.31
CA PHE A 91 -18.23 -8.52 7.04
C PHE A 91 -18.46 -9.43 8.25
N ALA A 92 -18.42 -10.75 8.08
CA ALA A 92 -18.62 -11.71 9.15
C ALA A 92 -17.61 -11.54 10.30
N VAL A 93 -16.33 -11.36 9.97
CA VAL A 93 -15.27 -11.11 10.96
C VAL A 93 -15.53 -9.83 11.74
N LEU A 94 -15.90 -8.74 11.06
CA LEU A 94 -16.22 -7.47 11.74
C LEU A 94 -17.50 -7.57 12.57
N ALA A 95 -18.52 -8.30 12.12
CA ALA A 95 -19.72 -8.53 12.91
C ALA A 95 -19.41 -9.27 14.21
N VAL A 96 -18.54 -10.29 14.15
CA VAL A 96 -18.03 -10.99 15.35
C VAL A 96 -17.22 -10.04 16.22
N LEU A 97 -16.34 -9.23 15.66
CA LEU A 97 -15.54 -8.26 16.42
C LEU A 97 -16.46 -7.23 17.13
N VAL A 98 -17.46 -6.70 16.45
CA VAL A 98 -18.45 -5.79 17.01
C VAL A 98 -19.17 -6.45 18.19
N ALA A 99 -19.63 -7.70 18.04
CA ALA A 99 -20.28 -8.44 19.13
C ALA A 99 -19.35 -8.65 20.33
N LEU A 100 -18.06 -8.95 20.09
CA LEU A 100 -17.07 -9.11 21.16
C LEU A 100 -16.81 -7.78 21.89
N VAL A 101 -16.74 -6.65 21.16
CA VAL A 101 -16.57 -5.32 21.76
C VAL A 101 -17.80 -4.97 22.63
N LEU A 102 -19.01 -5.17 22.11
CA LEU A 102 -20.25 -4.90 22.83
C LEU A 102 -20.41 -5.74 24.12
N THR A 103 -19.92 -6.98 24.09
CA THR A 103 -19.99 -7.89 25.25
C THR A 103 -18.80 -7.78 26.21
N GLY A 104 -17.82 -6.89 25.91
CA GLY A 104 -16.61 -6.73 26.70
C GLY A 104 -15.66 -7.96 26.69
N ARG A 105 -15.80 -8.85 25.71
CA ARG A 105 -15.02 -10.09 25.59
C ARG A 105 -13.85 -10.00 24.60
N VAL A 106 -13.50 -8.79 24.16
CA VAL A 106 -12.35 -8.57 23.30
C VAL A 106 -11.06 -8.88 24.06
N ASN A 107 -10.20 -9.65 23.41
CA ASN A 107 -8.83 -9.87 23.85
C ASN A 107 -7.86 -9.80 22.67
N LEU A 108 -6.55 -9.76 22.95
CA LEU A 108 -5.51 -9.63 21.93
C LEU A 108 -5.57 -10.75 20.88
N ALA A 109 -5.87 -11.99 21.27
CA ALA A 109 -5.94 -13.12 20.34
C ALA A 109 -7.03 -12.92 19.29
N TRP A 110 -8.21 -12.43 19.70
CA TRP A 110 -9.28 -12.09 18.77
C TRP A 110 -8.92 -10.94 17.84
N LEU A 111 -8.21 -9.92 18.34
CA LEU A 111 -7.76 -8.79 17.52
C LEU A 111 -6.74 -9.21 16.46
N VAL A 112 -5.76 -10.04 16.84
CA VAL A 112 -4.75 -10.59 15.93
C VAL A 112 -5.41 -11.50 14.88
N LEU A 113 -6.33 -12.38 15.29
CA LEU A 113 -7.04 -13.27 14.38
C LEU A 113 -7.91 -12.48 13.39
N ALA A 114 -8.67 -11.51 13.89
CA ALA A 114 -9.50 -10.65 13.04
C ALA A 114 -8.63 -9.87 12.04
N ALA A 115 -7.53 -9.25 12.49
CA ALA A 115 -6.59 -8.54 11.65
C ALA A 115 -6.03 -9.42 10.51
N PHE A 116 -5.64 -10.66 10.83
CA PHE A 116 -5.15 -11.62 9.86
C PHE A 116 -6.21 -12.00 8.82
N ILE A 117 -7.43 -12.37 9.26
CA ILE A 117 -8.50 -12.77 8.34
C ILE A 117 -8.95 -11.59 7.47
N LEU A 118 -9.04 -10.38 8.04
CA LEU A 118 -9.34 -9.16 7.27
C LEU A 118 -8.25 -8.89 6.21
N GLY A 119 -6.97 -9.07 6.57
CA GLY A 119 -5.85 -9.00 5.63
C GLY A 119 -5.93 -10.03 4.51
N VAL A 120 -6.31 -11.28 4.79
CA VAL A 120 -6.55 -12.31 3.76
C VAL A 120 -7.65 -11.86 2.81
N GLY A 121 -8.80 -11.41 3.35
CA GLY A 121 -9.91 -10.92 2.54
C GLY A 121 -9.52 -9.71 1.67
N GLN A 122 -8.69 -8.79 2.21
CA GLN A 122 -8.18 -7.64 1.46
C GLN A 122 -7.32 -8.09 0.26
N VAL A 123 -6.40 -9.04 0.45
CA VAL A 123 -5.55 -9.58 -0.63
C VAL A 123 -6.41 -10.16 -1.76
N PHE A 124 -7.41 -10.98 -1.44
CA PHE A 124 -8.30 -11.56 -2.45
C PHE A 124 -9.13 -10.50 -3.17
N PHE A 125 -9.67 -9.54 -2.44
CA PHE A 125 -10.47 -8.46 -3.01
C PHE A 125 -9.65 -7.61 -3.98
N ASP A 126 -8.47 -7.15 -3.59
CA ASP A 126 -7.64 -6.24 -4.38
C ASP A 126 -7.13 -6.91 -5.66
N ILE A 127 -6.69 -8.16 -5.57
CA ILE A 127 -6.24 -8.91 -6.75
C ILE A 127 -7.43 -9.14 -7.70
N ALA A 128 -8.60 -9.51 -7.19
CA ALA A 128 -9.78 -9.74 -8.00
C ALA A 128 -10.29 -8.44 -8.63
N ALA A 129 -10.34 -7.32 -7.89
CA ALA A 129 -10.77 -6.02 -8.38
C ALA A 129 -9.86 -5.51 -9.52
N GLN A 130 -8.53 -5.56 -9.33
CA GLN A 130 -7.57 -5.18 -10.38
C GLN A 130 -7.69 -6.07 -11.62
N SER A 131 -7.85 -7.38 -11.44
CA SER A 131 -8.00 -8.33 -12.54
C SER A 131 -9.32 -8.18 -13.28
N ALA A 132 -10.36 -7.66 -12.63
CA ALA A 132 -11.69 -7.48 -13.22
C ALA A 132 -11.82 -6.22 -14.09
N ILE A 133 -10.91 -5.26 -14.02
CA ILE A 133 -10.99 -4.01 -14.77
C ILE A 133 -11.15 -4.24 -16.28
N PRO A 134 -10.34 -5.13 -16.95
CA PRO A 134 -10.50 -5.39 -18.39
C PRO A 134 -11.81 -6.06 -18.78
N ASP A 135 -12.55 -6.64 -17.84
CA ASP A 135 -13.84 -7.27 -18.09
C ASP A 135 -15.00 -6.24 -18.11
N PHE A 136 -14.77 -5.05 -17.53
CA PHE A 136 -15.80 -4.03 -17.36
C PHE A 136 -15.62 -2.79 -18.22
N VAL A 137 -14.44 -2.66 -18.87
CA VAL A 137 -14.14 -1.54 -19.77
C VAL A 137 -13.59 -2.05 -21.10
N SER A 138 -13.64 -1.22 -22.13
CA SER A 138 -12.98 -1.53 -23.40
C SER A 138 -11.49 -1.80 -23.21
N ARG A 139 -10.94 -2.76 -23.95
CA ARG A 139 -9.49 -3.07 -23.93
C ARG A 139 -8.62 -2.00 -24.62
N ASP A 140 -9.22 -0.88 -25.05
CA ASP A 140 -8.47 0.29 -25.50
C ASP A 140 -7.55 0.80 -24.39
N PRO A 141 -6.24 1.03 -24.64
CA PRO A 141 -5.29 1.51 -23.64
C PRO A 141 -5.74 2.78 -22.92
N ARG A 142 -6.47 3.69 -23.56
CA ARG A 142 -6.98 4.92 -22.95
C ARG A 142 -8.06 4.61 -21.90
N HIS A 143 -8.99 3.70 -22.21
CA HIS A 143 -10.04 3.28 -21.27
C HIS A 143 -9.45 2.53 -20.08
N LEU A 144 -8.51 1.61 -20.31
CA LEU A 144 -7.82 0.87 -19.25
C LEU A 144 -7.02 1.80 -18.34
N SER A 145 -6.29 2.76 -18.92
CA SER A 145 -5.51 3.74 -18.14
C SER A 145 -6.43 4.62 -17.28
N ALA A 146 -7.54 5.12 -17.87
CA ALA A 146 -8.51 5.93 -17.12
C ALA A 146 -9.21 5.13 -16.01
N ALA A 147 -9.55 3.87 -16.26
CA ALA A 147 -10.18 2.99 -15.28
C ALA A 147 -9.22 2.68 -14.11
N ASN A 148 -7.99 2.26 -14.40
CA ASN A 148 -6.96 2.01 -13.38
C ASN A 148 -6.68 3.26 -12.53
N GLY A 149 -6.57 4.43 -13.18
CA GLY A 149 -6.36 5.69 -12.47
C GLY A 149 -7.51 6.04 -11.52
N ARG A 150 -8.77 5.80 -11.93
CA ARG A 150 -9.94 6.03 -11.07
C ARG A 150 -10.01 5.05 -9.91
N ILE A 151 -9.74 3.76 -10.12
CA ILE A 151 -9.71 2.77 -9.04
C ILE A 151 -8.61 3.13 -8.04
N ALA A 152 -7.39 3.43 -8.50
CA ALA A 152 -6.32 3.87 -7.61
C ALA A 152 -6.68 5.15 -6.83
N ALA A 153 -7.40 6.09 -7.47
CA ALA A 153 -7.90 7.28 -6.78
C ALA A 153 -8.98 6.94 -5.74
N ALA A 154 -9.85 5.95 -6.01
CA ALA A 154 -10.84 5.49 -5.04
C ALA A 154 -10.18 4.87 -3.80
N ASP A 155 -9.17 4.01 -4.01
CA ASP A 155 -8.40 3.39 -2.93
C ASP A 155 -7.70 4.45 -2.07
N ILE A 156 -6.94 5.37 -2.69
CA ILE A 156 -6.23 6.42 -1.97
C ILE A 156 -7.20 7.35 -1.21
N ASN A 157 -8.27 7.81 -1.87
CA ASN A 157 -9.22 8.72 -1.23
C ASN A 157 -9.99 8.02 -0.10
N GLY A 158 -10.44 6.78 -0.32
CA GLY A 158 -11.16 6.03 0.70
C GLY A 158 -10.26 5.64 1.87
N GLU A 159 -9.19 4.92 1.60
CA GLU A 159 -8.37 4.29 2.65
C GLU A 159 -7.46 5.27 3.37
N GLN A 160 -6.91 6.28 2.68
CA GLN A 160 -5.91 7.17 3.28
C GLN A 160 -6.44 8.55 3.64
N PHE A 161 -7.44 9.07 2.91
CA PHE A 161 -7.95 10.43 3.13
C PHE A 161 -9.19 10.49 4.00
N VAL A 162 -10.25 9.80 3.61
CA VAL A 162 -11.57 9.89 4.24
C VAL A 162 -11.69 8.90 5.41
N GLY A 163 -11.21 7.69 5.22
CA GLY A 163 -11.38 6.61 6.19
C GLY A 163 -10.76 6.90 7.55
N PRO A 164 -9.46 7.21 7.65
CA PRO A 164 -8.78 7.36 8.94
C PRO A 164 -9.36 8.47 9.84
N PRO A 165 -9.61 9.71 9.37
CA PRO A 165 -10.24 10.72 10.22
C PRO A 165 -11.67 10.33 10.61
N LEU A 166 -12.44 9.77 9.68
CA LEU A 166 -13.80 9.31 9.97
C LEU A 166 -13.78 8.18 11.02
N GLY A 167 -12.86 7.21 10.87
CA GLY A 167 -12.70 6.10 11.81
C GLY A 167 -12.33 6.56 13.20
N SER A 168 -11.38 7.50 13.33
CA SER A 168 -10.96 8.01 14.64
C SER A 168 -12.02 8.92 15.31
N VAL A 169 -12.78 9.71 14.54
CA VAL A 169 -13.92 10.47 15.07
C VAL A 169 -15.00 9.53 15.57
N LEU A 170 -15.40 8.55 14.76
CA LEU A 170 -16.41 7.56 15.15
C LEU A 170 -15.95 6.75 16.38
N PHE A 171 -14.66 6.41 16.46
CA PHE A 171 -14.09 5.72 17.61
C PHE A 171 -14.17 6.57 18.88
N GLY A 172 -13.91 7.88 18.78
CA GLY A 172 -14.05 8.81 19.90
C GLY A 172 -15.50 8.98 20.40
N VAL A 173 -16.49 8.79 19.51
CA VAL A 173 -17.92 8.79 19.90
C VAL A 173 -18.31 7.46 20.55
N TRP A 174 -17.97 6.36 19.91
CA TRP A 174 -18.19 5.01 20.41
C TRP A 174 -17.28 4.02 19.68
N ASN A 175 -16.46 3.30 20.44
CA ASN A 175 -15.41 2.42 19.91
C ASN A 175 -15.90 1.32 18.94
N VAL A 176 -17.20 1.00 18.93
CA VAL A 176 -17.83 0.03 18.02
C VAL A 176 -18.10 0.62 16.63
N LEU A 177 -18.39 1.92 16.53
CA LEU A 177 -18.90 2.55 15.32
C LEU A 177 -18.00 2.38 14.08
N PRO A 178 -16.67 2.55 14.15
CA PRO A 178 -15.82 2.38 12.96
C PRO A 178 -15.84 0.94 12.44
N PHE A 179 -15.92 -0.05 13.31
CA PHE A 179 -16.00 -1.46 12.93
C PHE A 179 -17.37 -1.84 12.35
N ALA A 180 -18.45 -1.34 12.94
CA ALA A 180 -19.79 -1.50 12.40
C ALA A 180 -19.94 -0.78 11.04
N GLY A 181 -19.42 0.44 10.92
CA GLY A 181 -19.40 1.20 9.68
C GLY A 181 -18.62 0.49 8.58
N ASN A 182 -17.46 -0.09 8.93
CA ASN A 182 -16.68 -0.88 7.98
C ASN A 182 -17.39 -2.20 7.59
N ALA A 183 -18.04 -2.88 8.53
CA ALA A 183 -18.87 -4.05 8.21
C ALA A 183 -19.96 -3.68 7.18
N LEU A 184 -20.68 -2.60 7.43
CA LEU A 184 -21.70 -2.11 6.49
C LEU A 184 -21.10 -1.71 5.13
N SER A 185 -19.88 -1.16 5.10
CA SER A 185 -19.19 -0.83 3.84
C SER A 185 -18.91 -2.08 3.00
N PHE A 186 -18.51 -3.19 3.62
CA PHE A 186 -18.31 -4.46 2.92
C PHE A 186 -19.62 -5.06 2.42
N ALA A 187 -20.70 -4.96 3.21
CA ALA A 187 -22.04 -5.37 2.76
C ALA A 187 -22.49 -4.55 1.54
N ALA A 188 -22.30 -3.23 1.58
CA ALA A 188 -22.67 -2.34 0.48
C ALA A 188 -21.79 -2.60 -0.77
N SER A 189 -20.46 -2.80 -0.59
CA SER A 189 -19.55 -3.18 -1.66
C SER A 189 -19.97 -4.50 -2.31
N GLY A 190 -20.20 -5.54 -1.52
CA GLY A 190 -20.67 -6.84 -2.01
C GLY A 190 -22.00 -6.75 -2.77
N ALA A 191 -22.95 -5.94 -2.29
CA ALA A 191 -24.23 -5.70 -2.96
C ALA A 191 -24.05 -4.99 -4.31
N LEU A 192 -23.16 -3.96 -4.37
CA LEU A 192 -22.81 -3.28 -5.62
C LEU A 192 -22.18 -4.25 -6.63
N ILE A 193 -21.26 -5.09 -6.19
CA ILE A 193 -20.61 -6.09 -7.04
C ILE A 193 -21.64 -7.14 -7.52
N LEU A 194 -22.52 -7.61 -6.66
CA LEU A 194 -23.60 -8.54 -7.03
C LEU A 194 -24.56 -7.95 -8.06
N SER A 195 -24.75 -6.63 -8.07
CA SER A 195 -25.60 -5.95 -9.05
C SER A 195 -24.98 -5.89 -10.46
N ILE A 196 -23.68 -6.17 -10.60
CA ILE A 196 -23.01 -6.22 -11.91
C ILE A 196 -23.45 -7.51 -12.63
N ARG A 197 -24.08 -7.42 -13.79
CA ARG A 197 -24.48 -8.59 -14.57
C ARG A 197 -23.25 -9.32 -15.12
N PRO A 198 -23.18 -10.66 -15.02
CA PRO A 198 -22.09 -11.45 -15.62
C PRO A 198 -22.07 -11.21 -17.15
N ASP A 199 -20.88 -11.16 -17.72
CA ASP A 199 -20.74 -11.21 -19.18
C ASP A 199 -20.62 -12.66 -19.61
N THR A 200 -21.62 -13.16 -20.36
CA THR A 200 -21.62 -14.53 -20.88
C THR A 200 -20.61 -14.73 -22.02
N GLN A 201 -20.00 -13.66 -22.55
CA GLN A 201 -19.05 -13.71 -23.67
C GLN A 201 -17.56 -13.69 -23.24
N ALA A 202 -17.25 -13.54 -21.95
CA ALA A 202 -15.86 -13.35 -21.48
C ALA A 202 -15.06 -14.66 -21.28
N LYS A 203 -15.48 -15.78 -21.86
CA LYS A 203 -14.72 -17.05 -21.83
C LYS A 203 -14.01 -17.32 -23.16
N GLU A 204 -13.14 -16.43 -23.59
CA GLU A 204 -12.04 -16.86 -24.46
C GLU A 204 -10.87 -17.28 -23.56
N GLU A 205 -10.83 -18.56 -23.27
CA GLU A 205 -9.66 -19.23 -22.70
C GLU A 205 -8.48 -19.00 -23.64
N SER A 206 -7.50 -18.25 -23.18
CA SER A 206 -6.19 -18.24 -23.83
C SER A 206 -5.53 -19.61 -23.56
N ASP A 207 -5.64 -20.50 -24.55
CA ASP A 207 -5.04 -21.84 -24.60
C ASP A 207 -3.50 -21.84 -24.74
N ALA A 208 -2.85 -20.73 -24.39
CA ALA A 208 -1.40 -20.68 -24.36
C ALA A 208 -0.86 -21.54 -23.19
N PRO A 209 0.09 -22.47 -23.46
CA PRO A 209 0.68 -23.29 -22.41
C PRO A 209 1.32 -22.40 -21.35
N ARG A 210 0.67 -22.33 -20.18
CA ARG A 210 1.13 -21.51 -19.04
C ARG A 210 2.38 -22.15 -18.47
N LYS A 211 3.51 -21.45 -18.55
CA LYS A 211 4.73 -21.84 -17.82
C LYS A 211 4.42 -21.93 -16.33
N SER A 212 5.11 -22.84 -15.62
CA SER A 212 4.96 -22.96 -14.18
C SER A 212 5.21 -21.60 -13.48
N ILE A 213 4.28 -21.15 -12.66
CA ILE A 213 4.36 -19.90 -11.89
C ILE A 213 5.69 -19.82 -11.12
N ARG A 214 6.16 -20.97 -10.60
CA ARG A 214 7.46 -21.06 -9.92
C ARG A 214 8.63 -20.65 -10.83
N MET A 215 8.62 -21.11 -12.09
CA MET A 215 9.69 -20.75 -13.04
C MET A 215 9.66 -19.26 -13.38
N GLU A 216 8.48 -18.66 -13.50
CA GLU A 216 8.34 -17.22 -13.77
C GLU A 216 8.82 -16.35 -12.60
N ILE A 217 8.55 -16.77 -11.36
CA ILE A 217 9.06 -16.09 -10.16
C ILE A 217 10.58 -16.23 -10.08
N VAL A 218 11.12 -17.43 -10.27
CA VAL A 218 12.57 -17.67 -10.23
C VAL A 218 13.29 -16.86 -11.31
N GLU A 219 12.73 -16.79 -12.53
CA GLU A 219 13.27 -15.97 -13.62
C GLU A 219 13.25 -14.48 -13.25
N GLY A 220 12.12 -13.99 -12.69
CA GLY A 220 11.99 -12.61 -12.23
C GLY A 220 12.97 -12.25 -11.11
N ILE A 221 13.13 -13.12 -10.11
CA ILE A 221 14.08 -12.93 -9.00
C ILE A 221 15.52 -12.97 -9.52
N ARG A 222 15.88 -13.94 -10.37
CA ARG A 222 17.23 -14.04 -10.95
C ARG A 222 17.58 -12.78 -11.71
N TRP A 223 16.67 -12.26 -12.52
CA TRP A 223 16.88 -11.05 -13.29
C TRP A 223 16.97 -9.80 -12.39
N LEU A 224 16.12 -9.69 -11.37
CA LEU A 224 16.15 -8.63 -10.35
C LEU A 224 17.51 -8.60 -9.62
N LEU A 225 17.99 -9.76 -9.20
CA LEU A 225 19.27 -9.88 -8.47
C LEU A 225 20.48 -9.67 -9.38
N GLY A 226 20.37 -10.03 -10.67
CA GLY A 226 21.41 -9.83 -11.67
C GLY A 226 21.66 -8.36 -12.00
N ASN A 227 20.63 -7.51 -11.97
CA ASN A 227 20.77 -6.09 -12.25
C ASN A 227 21.10 -5.29 -10.99
N ARG A 228 22.27 -4.62 -10.99
CA ARG A 228 22.77 -3.86 -9.81
C ARG A 228 21.83 -2.76 -9.35
N VAL A 229 21.25 -2.00 -10.29
CA VAL A 229 20.34 -0.88 -9.97
C VAL A 229 19.04 -1.41 -9.39
N LEU A 230 18.41 -2.40 -10.04
CA LEU A 230 17.14 -2.97 -9.59
C LEU A 230 17.25 -3.68 -8.25
N ARG A 231 18.32 -4.42 -8.03
CA ARG A 231 18.63 -5.03 -6.74
C ARG A 231 18.74 -3.99 -5.64
N THR A 232 19.46 -2.88 -5.90
CA THR A 232 19.61 -1.80 -4.93
C THR A 232 18.27 -1.09 -4.70
N LEU A 233 17.48 -0.81 -5.75
CA LEU A 233 16.14 -0.24 -5.62
C LEU A 233 15.20 -1.15 -4.82
N ALA A 234 15.22 -2.45 -5.05
CA ALA A 234 14.40 -3.40 -4.28
C ALA A 234 14.84 -3.43 -2.81
N ALA A 235 16.14 -3.48 -2.55
CA ALA A 235 16.69 -3.48 -1.20
C ALA A 235 16.32 -2.22 -0.41
N ILE A 236 16.56 -1.02 -0.95
CA ILE A 236 16.22 0.22 -0.23
C ILE A 236 14.72 0.40 -0.05
N THR A 237 13.90 -0.10 -0.98
CA THR A 237 12.45 -0.04 -0.84
C THR A 237 11.99 -1.02 0.25
N CYS A 238 12.52 -2.24 0.29
CA CYS A 238 12.24 -3.23 1.34
C CYS A 238 12.65 -2.70 2.72
N LEU A 239 13.88 -2.19 2.86
CA LEU A 239 14.36 -1.62 4.12
C LEU A 239 13.56 -0.37 4.54
N GLY A 240 13.13 0.43 3.57
CA GLY A 240 12.20 1.53 3.81
C GLY A 240 10.84 1.06 4.31
N ASN A 241 10.35 -0.06 3.78
CA ASN A 241 9.08 -0.65 4.22
C ASN A 241 9.18 -1.22 5.65
N VAL A 242 10.34 -1.80 6.01
CA VAL A 242 10.62 -2.20 7.41
C VAL A 242 10.44 -1.02 8.37
N VAL A 243 11.07 0.12 8.07
CA VAL A 243 10.98 1.31 8.92
C VAL A 243 9.57 1.89 8.91
N ALA A 244 8.92 1.97 7.75
CA ALA A 244 7.56 2.50 7.63
C ALA A 244 6.55 1.68 8.45
N SER A 245 6.62 0.36 8.39
CA SER A 245 5.73 -0.53 9.14
C SER A 245 6.03 -0.50 10.66
N ALA A 246 7.31 -0.42 11.05
CA ALA A 246 7.69 -0.22 12.45
C ALA A 246 7.09 1.07 13.03
N GLN A 247 7.15 2.16 12.29
CA GLN A 247 6.60 3.46 12.69
C GLN A 247 5.08 3.46 12.72
N PHE A 248 4.45 2.93 11.65
CA PHE A 248 3.00 2.83 11.59
C PHE A 248 2.45 2.02 12.78
N GLY A 249 3.11 0.89 13.11
CA GLY A 249 2.75 0.07 14.26
C GLY A 249 2.84 0.82 15.59
N MET A 250 3.78 1.76 15.72
CA MET A 250 4.00 2.51 16.95
C MET A 250 3.31 3.89 16.95
N LEU A 251 2.71 4.31 15.83
CA LEU A 251 2.18 5.66 15.69
C LEU A 251 1.05 5.98 16.68
N ALA A 252 0.19 5.02 16.97
CA ALA A 252 -0.89 5.21 17.95
C ALA A 252 -0.36 5.42 19.37
N LEU A 253 0.70 4.69 19.76
CA LEU A 253 1.39 4.89 21.03
C LEU A 253 2.11 6.24 21.07
N LEU A 254 2.81 6.61 20.00
CA LEU A 254 3.46 7.93 19.90
C LEU A 254 2.43 9.05 20.03
N ALA A 255 1.30 8.96 19.32
CA ALA A 255 0.24 9.95 19.38
C ALA A 255 -0.36 10.08 20.78
N LYS A 256 -0.65 8.97 21.44
CA LYS A 256 -1.30 8.97 22.76
C LYS A 256 -0.35 9.29 23.91
N GLN A 257 0.81 8.63 23.97
CA GLN A 257 1.70 8.69 25.13
C GLN A 257 2.73 9.81 25.04
N PHE A 258 3.23 10.12 23.83
CA PHE A 258 4.28 11.12 23.65
C PHE A 258 3.73 12.49 23.23
N LEU A 259 2.73 12.51 22.33
CA LEU A 259 2.11 13.75 21.87
C LEU A 259 0.86 14.15 22.67
N GLY A 260 0.31 13.27 23.51
CA GLY A 260 -0.87 13.54 24.33
C GLY A 260 -2.16 13.76 23.53
N LEU A 261 -2.25 13.20 22.32
CA LEU A 261 -3.36 13.45 21.40
C LEU A 261 -4.60 12.64 21.78
N PRO A 262 -5.81 13.22 21.61
CA PRO A 262 -7.07 12.47 21.61
C PRO A 262 -7.15 11.52 20.41
N ASP A 263 -8.12 10.59 20.40
CA ASP A 263 -8.31 9.62 19.31
C ASP A 263 -8.41 10.27 17.93
N VAL A 264 -9.15 11.38 17.85
CA VAL A 264 -9.29 12.17 16.61
C VAL A 264 -7.94 12.69 16.09
N GLY A 265 -7.04 13.09 17.00
CA GLY A 265 -5.70 13.58 16.65
C GLY A 265 -4.84 12.55 15.94
N PHE A 266 -4.96 11.26 16.32
CA PHE A 266 -4.30 10.17 15.61
C PHE A 266 -4.76 10.05 14.16
N GLY A 267 -6.09 10.10 13.90
CA GLY A 267 -6.61 10.08 12.53
C GLY A 267 -6.18 11.28 11.69
N LEU A 268 -6.08 12.47 12.31
CA LEU A 268 -5.59 13.67 11.63
C LEU A 268 -4.11 13.56 11.25
N LEU A 269 -3.28 12.91 12.06
CA LEU A 269 -1.89 12.61 11.69
C LEU A 269 -1.81 11.71 10.45
N LEU A 270 -2.65 10.67 10.37
CA LEU A 270 -2.73 9.82 9.17
C LEU A 270 -3.15 10.63 7.94
N THR A 271 -4.14 11.52 8.10
CA THR A 271 -4.58 12.42 7.02
C THR A 271 -3.47 13.36 6.57
N ALA A 272 -2.64 13.87 7.49
CA ALA A 272 -1.49 14.70 7.12
C ALA A 272 -0.53 13.97 6.18
N THR A 273 -0.29 12.67 6.41
CA THR A 273 0.50 11.83 5.49
C THR A 273 -0.13 11.75 4.10
N ALA A 274 -1.45 11.58 4.01
CA ALA A 274 -2.15 11.49 2.75
C ALA A 274 -2.11 12.80 1.95
N ILE A 275 -2.26 13.96 2.63
CA ILE A 275 -2.09 15.28 2.01
C ILE A 275 -0.69 15.41 1.42
N GLY A 276 0.34 15.05 2.20
CA GLY A 276 1.71 15.04 1.73
C GLY A 276 1.91 14.12 0.52
N ALA A 277 1.39 12.91 0.57
CA ALA A 277 1.49 11.93 -0.50
C ALA A 277 0.90 12.45 -1.82
N THR A 278 -0.25 13.11 -1.76
CA THR A 278 -0.86 13.76 -2.94
C THR A 278 0.02 14.87 -3.50
N ALA A 279 0.52 15.76 -2.65
CA ALA A 279 1.42 16.84 -3.07
C ALA A 279 2.71 16.30 -3.69
N GLY A 280 3.31 15.27 -3.06
CA GLY A 280 4.51 14.60 -3.57
C GLY A 280 4.30 13.90 -4.91
N GLY A 281 3.15 13.25 -5.09
CA GLY A 281 2.77 12.62 -6.35
C GLY A 281 2.67 13.64 -7.49
N LEU A 282 1.98 14.75 -7.26
CA LEU A 282 1.83 15.84 -8.24
C LEU A 282 3.16 16.52 -8.58
N ALA A 283 4.02 16.74 -7.57
CA ALA A 283 5.31 17.39 -7.76
C ALA A 283 6.39 16.47 -8.34
N SER A 284 6.23 15.15 -8.26
CA SER A 284 7.26 14.15 -8.54
C SER A 284 7.92 14.29 -9.90
N SER A 285 7.13 14.54 -10.96
CA SER A 285 7.63 14.68 -12.33
C SER A 285 8.47 15.95 -12.52
N VAL A 286 8.04 17.07 -11.92
CA VAL A 286 8.74 18.36 -11.99
C VAL A 286 10.06 18.26 -11.22
N VAL A 287 10.01 17.73 -10.00
CA VAL A 287 11.18 17.59 -9.12
C VAL A 287 12.21 16.63 -9.74
N SER A 288 11.74 15.51 -10.30
CA SER A 288 12.64 14.52 -10.96
C SER A 288 13.29 15.08 -12.22
N LYS A 289 12.58 15.88 -13.03
CA LYS A 289 13.16 16.55 -14.19
C LYS A 289 14.22 17.60 -13.81
N ARG A 290 13.99 18.33 -12.70
CA ARG A 290 14.89 19.41 -12.27
C ARG A 290 16.15 18.90 -11.57
N PHE A 291 16.03 17.91 -10.70
CA PHE A 291 17.12 17.45 -9.82
C PHE A 291 17.69 16.09 -10.22
N GLY A 292 17.03 15.38 -11.13
CA GLY A 292 17.37 14.04 -11.56
C GLY A 292 16.80 12.94 -10.64
N PRO A 293 16.58 11.74 -11.18
CA PRO A 293 15.93 10.63 -10.46
C PRO A 293 16.74 10.15 -9.25
N GLY A 294 18.07 10.11 -9.35
CA GLY A 294 18.93 9.69 -8.24
C GLY A 294 18.84 10.62 -7.04
N THR A 295 18.80 11.93 -7.28
CA THR A 295 18.64 12.93 -6.22
C THR A 295 17.29 12.76 -5.51
N VAL A 296 16.20 12.56 -6.26
CA VAL A 296 14.87 12.35 -5.68
C VAL A 296 14.84 11.09 -4.80
N LEU A 297 15.47 10.01 -5.24
CA LEU A 297 15.54 8.76 -4.47
C LEU A 297 16.37 8.93 -3.19
N LEU A 298 17.57 9.49 -3.29
CA LEU A 298 18.49 9.57 -2.17
C LEU A 298 18.12 10.68 -1.17
N ALA A 299 17.91 11.91 -1.67
CA ALA A 299 17.50 13.02 -0.82
C ALA A 299 16.10 12.81 -0.23
N GLY A 300 15.18 12.22 -1.01
CA GLY A 300 13.87 11.82 -0.50
C GLY A 300 13.98 10.79 0.64
N ARG A 301 14.82 9.76 0.49
CA ARG A 301 15.04 8.76 1.55
C ARG A 301 15.68 9.35 2.80
N ALA A 302 16.70 10.19 2.62
CA ALA A 302 17.33 10.90 3.73
C ALA A 302 16.33 11.83 4.44
N GLY A 303 15.52 12.55 3.66
CA GLY A 303 14.46 13.42 4.20
C GLY A 303 13.41 12.68 5.01
N VAL A 304 13.00 11.48 4.55
CA VAL A 304 12.13 10.59 5.34
C VAL A 304 12.84 10.18 6.63
N GLY A 305 14.12 9.78 6.56
CA GLY A 305 14.91 9.43 7.75
C GLY A 305 14.97 10.56 8.78
N VAL A 306 15.22 11.79 8.33
CA VAL A 306 15.22 12.97 9.21
C VAL A 306 13.84 13.25 9.78
N ALA A 307 12.78 13.21 8.96
CA ALA A 307 11.41 13.46 9.41
C ALA A 307 10.99 12.49 10.52
N VAL A 308 11.30 11.22 10.33
CA VAL A 308 11.03 10.16 11.29
C VAL A 308 11.82 10.38 12.59
N MET A 309 13.10 10.69 12.51
CA MET A 309 13.94 10.97 13.67
C MET A 309 13.40 12.17 14.47
N VAL A 310 12.99 13.24 13.79
CA VAL A 310 12.40 14.44 14.41
C VAL A 310 11.10 14.08 15.13
N MET A 311 10.25 13.21 14.57
CA MET A 311 9.02 12.75 15.23
C MET A 311 9.30 12.01 16.55
N GLY A 312 10.42 11.29 16.64
CA GLY A 312 10.82 10.63 17.89
C GLY A 312 11.45 11.56 18.93
N LEU A 313 11.97 12.73 18.52
CA LEU A 313 12.69 13.66 19.39
C LEU A 313 11.83 14.83 19.88
N VAL A 314 10.84 15.25 19.11
CA VAL A 314 10.09 16.49 19.35
C VAL A 314 8.64 16.20 19.72
N ALA A 315 8.28 16.42 20.97
CA ALA A 315 6.92 16.27 21.47
C ALA A 315 6.04 17.51 21.09
N ASN A 316 5.83 17.71 19.80
CA ASN A 316 4.98 18.79 19.29
C ASN A 316 4.10 18.29 18.14
N VAL A 317 2.80 18.44 18.29
CA VAL A 317 1.80 17.94 17.33
C VAL A 317 1.94 18.56 15.95
N TRP A 318 2.27 19.85 15.85
CA TRP A 318 2.41 20.54 14.57
C TRP A 318 3.67 20.08 13.82
N VAL A 319 4.75 19.84 14.57
CA VAL A 319 5.99 19.25 14.04
C VAL A 319 5.70 17.84 13.55
N ALA A 320 5.01 17.02 14.34
CA ALA A 320 4.63 15.67 13.95
C ALA A 320 3.77 15.66 12.69
N ALA A 321 2.75 16.52 12.60
CA ALA A 321 1.90 16.64 11.41
C ALA A 321 2.71 17.08 10.17
N LEU A 322 3.61 18.06 10.32
CA LEU A 322 4.50 18.49 9.23
C LEU A 322 5.44 17.37 8.78
N MET A 323 6.02 16.61 9.72
CA MET A 323 6.90 15.48 9.40
C MET A 323 6.12 14.32 8.75
N MET A 324 4.88 14.05 9.16
CA MET A 324 4.00 13.10 8.49
C MET A 324 3.68 13.52 7.06
N MET A 325 3.35 14.81 6.82
CA MET A 325 3.19 15.36 5.47
C MET A 325 4.46 15.20 4.65
N ALA A 326 5.61 15.57 5.19
CA ALA A 326 6.90 15.44 4.50
C ALA A 326 7.20 13.97 4.14
N THR A 327 6.97 13.05 5.09
CA THR A 327 7.14 11.60 4.87
C THR A 327 6.24 11.11 3.74
N GLY A 328 4.96 11.48 3.74
CA GLY A 328 4.02 11.14 2.66
C GLY A 328 4.48 11.67 1.29
N ALA A 329 4.86 12.95 1.22
CA ALA A 329 5.30 13.59 0.00
C ALA A 329 6.58 12.94 -0.57
N LEU A 330 7.59 12.77 0.26
CA LEU A 330 8.87 12.22 -0.15
C LEU A 330 8.76 10.75 -0.55
N THR A 331 7.99 9.95 0.20
CA THR A 331 7.78 8.52 -0.11
C THR A 331 7.04 8.35 -1.44
N THR A 332 5.98 9.12 -1.67
CA THR A 332 5.21 9.03 -2.92
C THR A 332 6.05 9.48 -4.12
N ALA A 333 6.80 10.58 -4.00
CA ALA A 333 7.72 11.00 -5.06
C ALA A 333 8.76 9.93 -5.41
N GLN A 334 9.36 9.26 -4.40
CA GLN A 334 10.28 8.14 -4.59
C GLN A 334 9.61 6.95 -5.27
N ASN A 335 8.36 6.61 -4.91
CA ASN A 335 7.62 5.51 -5.50
C ASN A 335 7.36 5.74 -7.00
N VAL A 336 6.99 6.96 -7.38
CA VAL A 336 6.81 7.35 -8.79
C VAL A 336 8.12 7.20 -9.57
N VAL A 337 9.21 7.75 -9.05
CA VAL A 337 10.54 7.66 -9.70
C VAL A 337 11.02 6.22 -9.79
N THR A 338 10.87 5.44 -8.72
CA THR A 338 11.25 4.00 -8.70
C THR A 338 10.46 3.21 -9.73
N SER A 339 9.15 3.46 -9.84
CA SER A 339 8.28 2.80 -10.83
C SER A 339 8.70 3.14 -12.25
N THR A 340 9.00 4.40 -12.53
CA THR A 340 9.46 4.87 -13.84
C THR A 340 10.80 4.22 -14.22
N LEU A 341 11.78 4.21 -13.32
CA LEU A 341 13.09 3.58 -13.57
C LEU A 341 12.95 2.08 -13.83
N ARG A 342 12.10 1.37 -13.06
CA ARG A 342 11.84 -0.05 -13.31
C ARG A 342 11.28 -0.29 -14.71
N GLN A 343 10.32 0.54 -15.14
CA GLN A 343 9.74 0.44 -16.48
C GLN A 343 10.71 0.75 -17.60
N GLN A 344 11.70 1.61 -17.37
CA GLN A 344 12.76 1.94 -18.34
C GLN A 344 13.83 0.85 -18.45
N ILE A 345 14.23 0.26 -17.31
CA ILE A 345 15.35 -0.69 -17.26
C ILE A 345 14.88 -2.11 -17.62
N ILE A 346 13.65 -2.50 -17.28
CA ILE A 346 13.16 -3.88 -17.45
C ILE A 346 12.66 -4.07 -18.89
N PRO A 347 13.17 -5.07 -19.64
CA PRO A 347 12.64 -5.41 -20.96
C PRO A 347 11.15 -5.76 -20.90
N ARG A 348 10.35 -5.30 -21.89
CA ARG A 348 8.88 -5.48 -21.92
C ARG A 348 8.44 -6.92 -21.66
N ARG A 349 9.18 -7.91 -22.20
CA ARG A 349 8.87 -9.35 -22.04
C ARG A 349 8.98 -9.87 -20.59
N LEU A 350 9.79 -9.21 -19.75
CA LEU A 350 10.06 -9.60 -18.36
C LEU A 350 9.37 -8.67 -17.34
N LEU A 351 8.76 -7.57 -17.80
CA LEU A 351 8.26 -6.50 -16.93
C LEU A 351 7.32 -7.03 -15.84
N GLY A 352 6.33 -7.81 -16.19
CA GLY A 352 5.38 -8.37 -15.23
C GLY A 352 6.05 -9.26 -14.19
N ARG A 353 6.95 -10.18 -14.63
CA ARG A 353 7.65 -11.13 -13.76
C ARG A 353 8.57 -10.43 -12.76
N VAL A 354 9.36 -9.46 -13.25
CA VAL A 354 10.31 -8.72 -12.40
C VAL A 354 9.60 -7.79 -11.43
N LEU A 355 8.52 -7.11 -11.87
CA LEU A 355 7.71 -6.26 -11.00
C LEU A 355 7.03 -7.06 -9.88
N SER A 356 6.43 -8.22 -10.21
CA SER A 356 5.80 -9.11 -9.21
C SER A 356 6.83 -9.62 -8.20
N SER A 357 7.99 -10.08 -8.68
CA SER A 357 9.10 -10.53 -7.81
C SER A 357 9.63 -9.40 -6.92
N SER A 358 9.78 -8.19 -7.47
CA SER A 358 10.20 -7.02 -6.70
C SER A 358 9.17 -6.63 -5.64
N ARG A 359 7.87 -6.67 -5.97
CA ARG A 359 6.79 -6.40 -5.02
C ARG A 359 6.80 -7.41 -3.87
N MET A 360 7.01 -8.68 -4.16
CA MET A 360 7.10 -9.74 -3.14
C MET A 360 8.26 -9.49 -2.17
N VAL A 361 9.46 -9.14 -2.69
CA VAL A 361 10.62 -8.81 -1.84
C VAL A 361 10.33 -7.60 -0.94
N VAL A 362 9.68 -6.57 -1.47
CA VAL A 362 9.34 -5.35 -0.71
C VAL A 362 8.31 -5.63 0.38
N MET A 363 7.30 -6.47 0.10
CA MET A 363 6.23 -6.80 1.05
C MET A 363 6.73 -7.55 2.29
N ILE A 364 7.82 -8.33 2.18
CA ILE A 364 8.43 -9.01 3.33
C ILE A 364 8.88 -8.02 4.42
N GLY A 365 9.26 -6.80 4.02
CA GLY A 365 9.68 -5.76 4.96
C GLY A 365 8.58 -5.33 5.95
N GLY A 366 7.31 -5.40 5.55
CA GLY A 366 6.18 -4.98 6.39
C GLY A 366 6.08 -5.72 7.72
N PRO A 367 5.81 -7.05 7.72
CA PRO A 367 5.70 -7.84 8.94
C PRO A 367 6.97 -7.79 9.82
N ILE A 368 8.15 -7.83 9.17
CA ILE A 368 9.43 -7.73 9.89
C ILE A 368 9.52 -6.38 10.60
N GLY A 369 9.17 -5.29 9.90
CA GLY A 369 9.21 -3.95 10.46
C GLY A 369 8.23 -3.78 11.62
N ALA A 370 7.00 -4.26 11.49
CA ALA A 370 6.01 -4.21 12.55
C ALA A 370 6.53 -4.88 13.83
N ILE A 371 7.04 -6.12 13.72
CA ILE A 371 7.57 -6.89 14.86
C ILE A 371 8.79 -6.19 15.48
N LEU A 372 9.75 -5.78 14.65
CA LEU A 372 10.95 -5.08 15.13
C LEU A 372 10.61 -3.77 15.85
N GLY A 373 9.64 -3.00 15.31
CA GLY A 373 9.15 -1.78 15.93
C GLY A 373 8.60 -2.02 17.33
N GLY A 374 7.79 -3.06 17.50
CA GLY A 374 7.25 -3.43 18.81
C GLY A 374 8.30 -3.93 19.79
N VAL A 375 9.26 -4.75 19.34
CA VAL A 375 10.35 -5.25 20.17
C VAL A 375 11.24 -4.10 20.66
N ILE A 376 11.65 -3.19 19.76
CA ILE A 376 12.48 -2.03 20.11
C ILE A 376 11.72 -1.10 21.07
N ALA A 377 10.44 -0.82 20.78
CA ALA A 377 9.62 0.03 21.65
C ALA A 377 9.41 -0.57 23.04
N ASN A 378 9.27 -1.89 23.15
CA ASN A 378 9.13 -2.59 24.41
C ASN A 378 10.44 -2.65 25.22
N ALA A 379 11.58 -2.82 24.53
CA ALA A 379 12.88 -2.90 25.18
C ALA A 379 13.41 -1.54 25.67
N PHE A 380 13.09 -0.47 24.94
CA PHE A 380 13.57 0.88 25.20
C PHE A 380 12.42 1.88 25.32
N SER A 381 11.92 2.39 24.18
CA SER A 381 10.75 3.27 24.13
C SER A 381 10.25 3.42 22.69
N VAL A 382 9.04 3.98 22.53
CA VAL A 382 8.48 4.33 21.22
C VAL A 382 9.37 5.36 20.50
N GLN A 383 9.89 6.35 21.21
CA GLN A 383 10.76 7.38 20.66
C GLN A 383 12.04 6.77 20.07
N VAL A 384 12.66 5.81 20.77
CA VAL A 384 13.85 5.10 20.28
C VAL A 384 13.55 4.36 18.97
N THR A 385 12.37 3.79 18.82
CA THR A 385 11.98 3.13 17.55
C THR A 385 11.99 4.12 16.38
N TYR A 386 11.48 5.34 16.59
CA TYR A 386 11.49 6.40 15.58
C TYR A 386 12.91 6.90 15.28
N VAL A 387 13.68 7.22 16.31
CA VAL A 387 15.06 7.70 16.14
C VAL A 387 15.94 6.65 15.48
N ALA A 388 15.88 5.40 15.93
CA ALA A 388 16.64 4.30 15.35
C ALA A 388 16.24 4.02 13.88
N GLY A 389 14.93 4.07 13.59
CA GLY A 389 14.43 3.95 12.23
C GLY A 389 14.92 5.07 11.32
N GLY A 390 14.91 6.32 11.80
CA GLY A 390 15.44 7.46 11.06
C GLY A 390 16.93 7.36 10.78
N VAL A 391 17.74 7.04 11.80
CA VAL A 391 19.20 6.80 11.66
C VAL A 391 19.47 5.65 10.68
N PHE A 392 18.72 4.56 10.79
CA PHE A 392 18.85 3.42 9.89
C PHE A 392 18.60 3.82 8.43
N LEU A 393 17.55 4.63 8.14
CA LEU A 393 17.28 5.12 6.78
C LEU A 393 18.39 6.02 6.26
N LEU A 394 19.01 6.85 7.10
CA LEU A 394 20.17 7.66 6.73
C LEU A 394 21.37 6.79 6.36
N LEU A 395 21.66 5.75 7.14
CA LEU A 395 22.73 4.79 6.85
C LEU A 395 22.45 4.01 5.55
N VAL A 396 21.22 3.54 5.35
CA VAL A 396 20.81 2.89 4.08
C VAL A 396 20.97 3.82 2.88
N THR A 397 20.64 5.09 3.05
CA THR A 397 20.81 6.11 1.99
C THR A 397 22.28 6.30 1.63
N LEU A 398 23.13 6.41 2.64
CA LEU A 398 24.57 6.55 2.47
C LEU A 398 25.18 5.33 1.74
N ALA A 399 24.80 4.12 2.14
CA ALA A 399 25.23 2.88 1.50
C ALA A 399 24.74 2.73 0.06
N ALA A 400 23.57 3.29 -0.26
CA ALA A 400 23.00 3.24 -1.61
C ALA A 400 23.54 4.34 -2.54
N TYR A 401 24.14 5.41 -1.99
CA TYR A 401 24.59 6.59 -2.74
C TYR A 401 25.47 6.25 -3.96
N PRO A 402 26.52 5.41 -3.86
CA PRO A 402 27.39 5.12 -5.00
C PRO A 402 26.69 4.42 -6.16
N ARG A 403 25.52 3.78 -5.91
CA ARG A 403 24.79 2.98 -6.92
C ARG A 403 23.57 3.69 -7.50
N LEU A 404 23.04 4.69 -6.80
CA LEU A 404 21.77 5.35 -7.16
C LEU A 404 21.92 6.86 -7.40
N ASN A 405 23.15 7.41 -7.39
CA ASN A 405 23.35 8.80 -7.80
C ASN A 405 23.01 8.98 -9.30
N ASN A 406 22.77 10.21 -9.73
CA ASN A 406 22.33 10.49 -11.10
C ASN A 406 23.31 9.97 -12.17
N ARG A 407 24.63 9.95 -11.89
CA ARG A 407 25.64 9.45 -12.82
C ARG A 407 25.55 7.92 -12.98
N ALA A 408 25.37 7.20 -11.89
CA ALA A 408 25.22 5.75 -11.90
C ALA A 408 23.94 5.30 -12.61
N LEU A 409 22.84 6.06 -12.44
CA LEU A 409 21.57 5.77 -13.11
C LEU A 409 21.62 6.07 -14.61
N ALA A 410 22.28 7.15 -15.04
CA ALA A 410 22.46 7.47 -16.46
C ALA A 410 23.23 6.34 -17.19
N GLY A 411 24.33 5.85 -16.62
CA GLY A 411 25.07 4.73 -17.20
C GLY A 411 24.24 3.45 -17.33
N ALA A 412 23.40 3.14 -16.35
CA ALA A 412 22.57 1.94 -16.38
C ALA A 412 21.40 2.01 -17.38
N THR A 413 20.89 3.21 -17.67
CA THR A 413 19.85 3.38 -18.71
C THR A 413 20.46 3.33 -20.11
N ASP A 414 21.67 3.83 -20.31
CA ASP A 414 22.38 3.76 -21.59
C ASP A 414 22.77 2.32 -21.95
N GLU A 415 23.26 1.52 -21.00
CA GLU A 415 23.57 0.09 -21.20
C GLU A 415 22.32 -0.73 -21.58
N SER A 416 21.14 -0.36 -21.06
CA SER A 416 19.88 -1.03 -21.40
C SER A 416 19.30 -0.63 -22.74
N ALA A 417 19.71 0.52 -23.30
CA ALA A 417 19.26 1.06 -24.59
C ALA A 417 20.07 0.49 -25.78
N VAL A 418 21.26 -0.09 -25.53
CA VAL A 418 22.04 -0.73 -26.60
C VAL A 418 21.38 -2.08 -26.92
N PRO A 419 20.84 -2.30 -28.14
CA PRO A 419 20.35 -3.61 -28.54
C PRO A 419 21.53 -4.58 -28.42
N SER A 420 21.36 -5.71 -27.73
CA SER A 420 22.27 -6.83 -27.77
C SER A 420 22.34 -7.32 -29.23
N GLY A 421 23.13 -6.65 -30.03
CA GLY A 421 23.54 -7.10 -31.34
C GLY A 421 24.36 -8.37 -31.13
N ASP A 422 23.91 -9.43 -31.84
CA ASP A 422 24.67 -10.60 -32.22
C ASP A 422 25.43 -11.36 -31.11
N ALA A 423 24.72 -12.24 -30.42
CA ALA A 423 25.31 -13.50 -30.01
C ALA A 423 24.84 -14.58 -30.99
N LYS A 424 25.71 -14.88 -31.93
CA LYS A 424 25.67 -16.02 -32.84
C LYS A 424 25.52 -17.34 -32.09
#